data_c5e344133ec38053e8c0f774609a7a9f
#
_entry.id   c5e344133ec38053e8c0f774609a7a9f
#
_cell.length_a   1.000
_cell.length_b   1.000
_cell.length_c   1.000
_cell.angle_alpha   90.00
_cell.angle_beta   90.00
_cell.angle_gamma   90.00
#
_symmetry.space_group_name_H-M   'P 1'
#
loop_
_entity.id
_entity.type
_entity.pdbx_description
1 polymer ?
#
loop_
_entity_poly.entity_id
_entity_poly.type
_entity_poly.pdbx_seq_one_letter_code
_entity_poly.pdbx_strand_id
1 'polypeptide(L)' 'MIKLFVNGHEAELKKGFNVLNVIEHFKLNHERVVAEINGVVLTRDKYSDTLVNEGDKVELINFVGGG' A
#
# COMPACT_ATOMS: atom_id res chain seq x y z
N MET A 1 -6.53 8.70 -13.15
CA MET A 1 -5.97 7.46 -12.54
C MET A 1 -4.47 7.50 -12.60
N ILE A 2 -3.82 6.97 -11.60
CA ILE A 2 -2.37 6.80 -11.62
C ILE A 2 -2.05 5.32 -11.80
N LYS A 3 -0.91 5.06 -12.40
CA LYS A 3 -0.42 3.70 -12.61
C LYS A 3 0.78 3.49 -11.71
N LEU A 4 0.75 2.44 -10.92
CA LEU A 4 1.81 2.09 -9.98
C LEU A 4 1.95 0.57 -9.94
N PHE A 5 2.85 0.09 -9.10
CA PHE A 5 3.09 -1.34 -8.97
C PHE A 5 2.80 -1.77 -7.54
N VAL A 6 1.98 -2.79 -7.38
CA VAL A 6 1.68 -3.35 -6.06
C VAL A 6 2.11 -4.81 -6.09
N ASN A 7 3.07 -5.14 -5.23
CA ASN A 7 3.65 -6.47 -5.18
C ASN A 7 4.13 -6.94 -6.55
N GLY A 8 4.73 -6.04 -7.31
CA GLY A 8 5.27 -6.34 -8.63
C GLY A 8 4.25 -6.36 -9.76
N HIS A 9 2.99 -6.12 -9.46
CA HIS A 9 1.94 -6.11 -10.48
C HIS A 9 1.47 -4.69 -10.75
N GLU A 10 1.27 -4.38 -12.01
CA GLU A 10 0.77 -3.05 -12.39
C GLU A 10 -0.67 -2.88 -11.92
N ALA A 11 -0.95 -1.72 -11.36
CA ALA A 11 -2.28 -1.39 -10.88
C ALA A 11 -2.62 0.05 -11.24
N GLU A 12 -3.88 0.31 -11.53
CA GLU A 12 -4.36 1.67 -11.76
C GLU A 12 -5.29 2.04 -10.62
N LEU A 13 -4.96 3.12 -9.93
CA LEU A 13 -5.72 3.57 -8.77
C LEU A 13 -6.06 5.05 -8.93
N LYS A 14 -7.01 5.52 -8.16
CA LYS A 14 -7.40 6.92 -8.18
C LYS A 14 -6.27 7.80 -7.67
N LYS A 15 -6.06 8.89 -8.35
CA LYS A 15 -5.15 9.92 -7.85
C LYS A 15 -5.67 10.40 -6.49
N GLY A 16 -4.76 10.55 -5.55
CA GLY A 16 -5.12 10.99 -4.22
C GLY A 16 -5.27 9.87 -3.20
N PHE A 17 -5.12 8.64 -3.63
CA PHE A 17 -5.12 7.52 -2.67
C PHE A 17 -3.92 7.64 -1.74
N ASN A 18 -4.15 7.34 -0.47
CA ASN A 18 -3.07 7.14 0.49
C ASN A 18 -2.82 5.63 0.64
N VAL A 19 -1.81 5.28 1.41
CA VAL A 19 -1.46 3.87 1.61
C VAL A 19 -2.60 3.09 2.23
N LEU A 20 -3.31 3.69 3.17
CA LEU A 20 -4.46 3.04 3.79
C LEU A 20 -5.53 2.72 2.76
N ASN A 21 -5.79 3.65 1.83
CA ASN A 21 -6.75 3.44 0.75
C ASN A 21 -6.33 2.27 -0.14
N VAL A 22 -5.03 2.15 -0.41
CA VAL A 22 -4.51 1.06 -1.23
C VAL A 22 -4.75 -0.28 -0.53
N ILE A 23 -4.43 -0.33 0.76
CA ILE A 23 -4.63 -1.55 1.56
C ILE A 23 -6.09 -1.97 1.53
N GLU A 24 -6.99 -1.01 1.71
CA GLU A 24 -8.42 -1.29 1.71
C GLU A 24 -8.94 -1.67 0.33
N HIS A 25 -8.36 -1.08 -0.71
CA HIS A 25 -8.73 -1.40 -2.09
C HIS A 25 -8.50 -2.89 -2.40
N PHE A 26 -7.43 -3.45 -1.85
CA PHE A 26 -7.12 -4.86 -2.04
C PHE A 26 -7.76 -5.74 -0.96
N LYS A 27 -8.64 -5.16 -0.15
CA LYS A 27 -9.42 -5.89 0.87
C LYS A 27 -8.53 -6.57 1.91
N LEU A 28 -7.43 -5.92 2.24
CA LEU A 28 -6.53 -6.38 3.27
C LEU A 28 -6.80 -5.64 4.58
N ASN A 29 -6.43 -6.25 5.69
CA ASN A 29 -6.59 -5.64 7.00
C ASN A 29 -5.34 -4.84 7.33
N HIS A 30 -5.47 -3.52 7.43
CA HIS A 30 -4.32 -2.65 7.66
C HIS A 30 -3.58 -2.95 8.96
N GLU A 31 -4.24 -3.61 9.91
CA GLU A 31 -3.59 -3.99 11.16
C GLU A 31 -2.65 -5.20 10.99
N ARG A 32 -2.75 -5.88 9.86
CA ARG A 32 -1.94 -7.07 9.57
C ARG A 32 -1.05 -6.90 8.36
N VAL A 33 -0.94 -5.68 7.87
CA VAL A 33 -0.16 -5.40 6.66
C VAL A 33 1.04 -4.54 7.00
N VAL A 34 2.20 -4.95 6.53
CA VAL A 34 3.39 -4.09 6.50
C VAL A 34 3.49 -3.54 5.10
N ALA A 35 3.62 -2.23 4.98
CA ALA A 35 3.69 -1.56 3.70
C ALA A 35 5.07 -0.95 3.48
N GLU A 36 5.60 -1.15 2.27
CA GLU A 36 6.82 -0.47 1.83
C GLU A 36 6.48 0.33 0.57
N ILE A 37 7.07 1.50 0.48
CA ILE A 37 6.98 2.30 -0.75
C ILE A 37 8.39 2.61 -1.21
N ASN A 38 8.71 2.15 -2.42
CA ASN A 38 10.03 2.39 -3.02
C ASN A 38 11.17 1.96 -2.09
N GLY A 39 10.97 0.84 -1.41
CA GLY A 39 11.99 0.28 -0.53
C GLY A 39 11.99 0.81 0.89
N VAL A 40 11.11 1.73 1.20
CA VAL A 40 11.03 2.30 2.55
C VAL A 40 9.85 1.71 3.29
N VAL A 41 10.12 1.09 4.43
CA VAL A 41 9.08 0.51 5.27
C VAL A 41 8.37 1.63 6.03
N LEU A 42 7.06 1.64 5.96
CA LEU A 42 6.25 2.61 6.68
C LEU A 42 5.76 2.04 8.00
N THR A 43 5.71 2.88 9.01
CA THR A 43 5.02 2.52 10.24
C THR A 43 3.52 2.71 10.02
N ARG A 44 2.73 1.96 10.78
CA ARG A 44 1.28 1.94 10.57
C ARG A 44 0.63 3.31 10.71
N ASP A 45 1.15 4.13 11.60
CA ASP A 45 0.62 5.47 11.83
C ASP A 45 0.82 6.40 10.64
N LYS A 46 1.64 6.02 9.68
CA LYS A 46 1.90 6.83 8.48
C LYS A 46 1.03 6.44 7.29
N TYR A 47 0.28 5.36 7.40
CA TYR A 47 -0.47 4.86 6.24
C TYR A 47 -1.47 5.88 5.71
N SER A 48 -2.20 6.55 6.59
CA SER A 48 -3.19 7.53 6.17
C SER A 48 -2.59 8.86 5.72
N ASP A 49 -1.32 9.11 6.08
CA ASP A 49 -0.65 10.36 5.76
C ASP A 49 0.27 10.26 4.55
N THR A 50 0.39 9.08 3.95
CA THR A 50 1.32 8.88 2.84
C THR A 50 0.54 8.63 1.56
N LEU A 51 0.65 9.57 0.63
CA LEU A 51 0.01 9.43 -0.67
C LEU A 51 0.85 8.54 -1.59
N VAL A 52 0.17 7.78 -2.43
CA VAL A 52 0.85 7.04 -3.49
C VAL A 52 0.83 7.86 -4.77
N ASN A 53 1.86 7.71 -5.59
CA ASN A 53 2.05 8.50 -6.79
C ASN A 53 2.32 7.60 -7.99
N GLU A 54 2.22 8.20 -9.15
CA GLU A 54 2.52 7.52 -10.42
C GLU A 54 3.90 6.87 -10.35
N GLY A 55 3.96 5.60 -10.69
CA GLY A 55 5.23 4.89 -10.77
C GLY A 55 5.73 4.31 -9.45
N ASP A 56 5.05 4.55 -8.37
CA ASP A 56 5.49 4.02 -7.07
C ASP A 56 5.50 2.50 -7.06
N LYS A 57 6.46 1.95 -6.34
CA LYS A 57 6.54 0.51 -6.08
C LYS A 57 6.08 0.28 -4.66
N VAL A 58 4.91 -0.29 -4.52
CA VAL A 58 4.29 -0.55 -3.23
C VAL A 58 4.35 -2.05 -2.96
N GLU A 59 4.86 -2.42 -1.79
CA GLU A 59 4.86 -3.80 -1.34
C GLU A 59 3.96 -3.90 -0.13
N LEU A 60 2.99 -4.79 -0.20
CA LEU A 60 2.08 -5.05 0.91
C LEU A 60 2.28 -6.48 1.37
N ILE A 61 2.76 -6.63 2.59
CA ILE A 61 3.01 -7.95 3.18
C ILE A 61 1.93 -8.19 4.22
N ASN A 62 1.08 -9.15 3.94
CA ASN A 62 -0.02 -9.47 4.84
C ASN A 62 0.40 -10.60 5.76
N PHE A 63 0.44 -10.33 7.06
CA PHE A 63 0.77 -11.36 8.03
C PHE A 63 -0.47 -12.16 8.36
N VAL A 64 -0.45 -13.41 7.98
CA VAL A 64 -1.54 -14.30 8.32
C VAL A 64 -1.28 -14.72 9.73
N GLY A 65 -1.97 -14.15 10.54
CA GLY A 65 -1.68 -14.30 11.82
C GLY A 65 -1.76 -15.31 12.68
N GLY A 66 -0.89 -15.76 12.78
CA GLY A 66 -0.80 -16.67 13.65
C GLY A 66 -0.96 -16.45 15.08
N GLY A 67 -1.43 -16.20 15.49
CA GLY A 67 -1.32 -16.13 16.82
C GLY A 67 -2.32 -16.46 17.77
#